data_575a82ba8a32ffdd325c0a2c7b04f0cd
#
_entry.id   575a82ba8a32ffdd325c0a2c7b04f0cd
#
_cell.length_a   1.000
_cell.length_b   1.000
_cell.length_c   1.000
_cell.angle_alpha   90.00
_cell.angle_beta   90.00
_cell.angle_gamma   90.00
#
_symmetry.space_group_name_H-M   'P 1'
#
loop_
_entity.id
_entity.type
_entity.pdbx_description
1 polymer ?
#
loop_
_entity_poly.entity_id
_entity_poly.type
_entity_poly.pdbx_seq_one_letter_code
_entity_poly.pdbx_strand_id
1 'polypeptide(L)'
;MFTKAALVLAFASFAAAQDLQSCRLLPTDSSWPSTDVWDAFNGSIDGRLIKTVPIGSPCHDPTYDEAQCNVVRNNWHFPEFHEPNPSSLMDPVFLNKSCDPFDSRDTPCRIGAYVQYAVNVSTPDHIVKTIQFVKDHNIRFVVKNSGHDYMGRSTGTGAVSVWLHNLRNTTFVPQYKSSAYSGPALKASSGVLGRELAGAANAQGFAAVVGDCPTVGALGGYTQGGGHSALSSMYGLAADQTLEFEVITAQGQFVRASPTENQDLYWALSGGGGGTYGIVWTTTVKVHKDLPVTIASVNFTADGITQDTFWQAIDAYQATTPNLTDAKMSTVTQYTNASFSMYPVFATNKTVDETSALLRPFLDTLDRLGVKYVTATDSHAGFLQAYDSIGYWQTFTIATGLVGSRLLPRSLWEDQTKFSTLTKTIRGIVEGGGLAFDFAYRATLAAAGNPDNAVLPAWRDAERMFQAVLPQFDGESIAQVLSDQNKITTQYMQPLVDLTPGSGAYGNEAAFSDPNWKQAFYGPTYDKLLSIKDKWDPDQIFYGTISVGGDRWRETEEGRLCKV
;
A
#
# COMPACT_ATOMS: atom_id res chain seq x y z
N MET A 1 27.71 20.36 52.01
CA MET A 1 26.40 20.07 51.35
C MET A 1 26.43 20.47 49.86
N PHE A 2 27.60 20.41 49.17
CA PHE A 2 27.76 20.89 47.80
C PHE A 2 28.25 19.82 46.82
N THR A 3 28.42 18.56 47.25
CA THR A 3 29.02 17.50 46.43
C THR A 3 28.01 16.54 45.74
N LYS A 4 26.71 16.60 46.12
CA LYS A 4 25.68 15.71 45.50
C LYS A 4 24.99 16.27 44.24
N ALA A 5 24.96 17.62 44.09
CA ALA A 5 24.32 18.24 42.93
C ALA A 5 25.16 18.15 41.63
N ALA A 6 26.46 18.23 41.76
CA ALA A 6 27.37 18.12 40.58
C ALA A 6 27.43 16.71 39.98
N LEU A 7 27.24 15.66 40.80
CA LEU A 7 27.26 14.28 40.32
C LEU A 7 25.96 13.90 39.56
N VAL A 8 24.83 14.47 39.95
CA VAL A 8 23.52 14.23 39.28
C VAL A 8 23.49 14.91 37.91
N LEU A 9 24.06 16.11 37.77
CA LEU A 9 24.13 16.82 36.49
C LEU A 9 25.09 16.12 35.49
N ALA A 10 26.18 15.53 35.96
CA ALA A 10 27.10 14.78 35.11
C ALA A 10 26.49 13.47 34.61
N PHE A 11 25.70 12.76 35.43
CA PHE A 11 25.00 11.54 35.00
C PHE A 11 23.85 11.84 34.02
N ALA A 12 23.10 12.92 34.20
CA ALA A 12 22.05 13.33 33.27
C ALA A 12 22.65 13.74 31.90
N SER A 13 23.79 14.41 31.88
CA SER A 13 24.47 14.79 30.64
C SER A 13 25.09 13.59 29.90
N PHE A 14 25.57 12.57 30.63
CA PHE A 14 26.08 11.33 30.00
C PHE A 14 24.98 10.45 29.46
N ALA A 15 23.83 10.33 30.16
CA ALA A 15 22.70 9.58 29.70
C ALA A 15 22.05 10.24 28.45
N ALA A 16 21.93 11.58 28.43
CA ALA A 16 21.47 12.31 27.26
C ALA A 16 22.43 12.20 26.06
N ALA A 17 23.75 12.19 26.31
CA ALA A 17 24.76 12.01 25.25
C ALA A 17 24.81 10.58 24.70
N GLN A 18 24.54 9.56 25.53
CA GLN A 18 24.42 8.17 25.07
C GLN A 18 23.13 7.95 24.25
N ASP A 19 22.02 8.57 24.60
CA ASP A 19 20.77 8.50 23.86
C ASP A 19 20.89 9.12 22.45
N LEU A 20 21.65 10.21 22.29
CA LEU A 20 21.86 10.86 20.99
C LEU A 20 22.72 10.02 20.01
N GLN A 21 23.63 9.19 20.50
CA GLN A 21 24.45 8.31 19.65
C GLN A 21 23.63 7.16 19.02
N SER A 22 22.50 6.78 19.61
CA SER A 22 21.60 5.74 19.11
C SER A 22 20.52 6.27 18.16
N CYS A 23 20.44 7.60 17.98
CA CYS A 23 19.37 8.25 17.22
C CYS A 23 19.88 8.86 15.92
N ARG A 24 19.00 8.99 14.92
CA ARG A 24 19.27 9.74 13.70
C ARG A 24 19.24 11.24 13.98
N LEU A 25 20.05 12.00 13.24
CA LEU A 25 20.12 13.45 13.37
C LEU A 25 18.83 14.13 12.88
N LEU A 26 18.52 15.24 13.53
CA LEU A 26 17.50 16.19 13.08
C LEU A 26 18.16 17.50 12.60
N PRO A 27 17.47 18.32 11.78
CA PRO A 27 18.00 19.61 11.32
C PRO A 27 18.35 20.60 12.42
N THR A 28 17.83 20.40 13.64
CA THR A 28 18.12 21.22 14.83
C THR A 28 19.41 20.84 15.55
N ASP A 29 20.03 19.71 15.21
CA ASP A 29 21.24 19.23 15.86
C ASP A 29 22.47 19.99 15.35
N SER A 30 23.41 20.29 16.22
CA SER A 30 24.66 21.00 15.88
C SER A 30 25.56 20.22 14.91
N SER A 31 25.39 18.90 14.84
CA SER A 31 26.10 18.00 13.91
C SER A 31 25.35 17.78 12.58
N TRP A 32 24.20 18.44 12.38
CA TRP A 32 23.52 18.42 11.08
C TRP A 32 24.42 19.03 10.00
N PRO A 33 24.50 18.46 8.78
CA PRO A 33 25.38 18.97 7.73
C PRO A 33 25.14 20.44 7.43
N SER A 34 26.24 21.21 7.27
CA SER A 34 26.17 22.61 6.87
C SER A 34 25.67 22.77 5.42
N THR A 35 25.29 23.97 5.05
CA THR A 35 24.88 24.29 3.66
C THR A 35 25.94 23.87 2.64
N ASP A 36 27.23 24.14 2.92
CA ASP A 36 28.33 23.77 2.01
C ASP A 36 28.43 22.25 1.80
N VAL A 37 28.14 21.45 2.83
CA VAL A 37 28.12 19.97 2.74
C VAL A 37 26.93 19.52 1.87
N TRP A 38 25.76 20.13 2.04
CA TRP A 38 24.60 19.87 1.18
C TRP A 38 24.83 20.29 -0.28
N ASP A 39 25.48 21.42 -0.51
CA ASP A 39 25.81 21.90 -1.85
C ASP A 39 26.83 20.98 -2.54
N ALA A 40 27.83 20.51 -1.81
CA ALA A 40 28.81 19.53 -2.30
C ALA A 40 28.13 18.20 -2.64
N PHE A 41 27.23 17.72 -1.78
CA PHE A 41 26.43 16.52 -2.05
C PHE A 41 25.54 16.73 -3.30
N ASN A 42 24.83 17.85 -3.40
CA ASN A 42 24.02 18.18 -4.58
C ASN A 42 24.84 18.19 -5.87
N GLY A 43 26.04 18.77 -5.83
CA GLY A 43 26.99 18.73 -6.96
C GLY A 43 27.38 17.30 -7.35
N SER A 44 27.55 16.41 -6.38
CA SER A 44 27.94 15.02 -6.62
C SER A 44 26.85 14.17 -7.29
N ILE A 45 25.59 14.58 -7.18
CA ILE A 45 24.39 13.94 -7.74
C ILE A 45 23.76 14.75 -8.86
N ASP A 46 24.56 15.48 -9.64
CA ASP A 46 24.14 16.24 -10.83
C ASP A 46 23.07 17.32 -10.57
N GLY A 47 23.05 17.92 -9.36
CA GLY A 47 22.10 18.95 -8.99
C GLY A 47 20.67 18.43 -8.72
N ARG A 48 20.52 17.15 -8.38
CA ARG A 48 19.20 16.50 -8.24
C ARG A 48 18.64 16.49 -6.82
N LEU A 49 19.26 17.21 -5.89
CA LEU A 49 18.73 17.39 -4.54
C LEU A 49 17.63 18.42 -4.52
N ILE A 50 16.46 18.06 -4.02
CA ILE A 50 15.32 18.94 -3.84
C ILE A 50 15.16 19.20 -2.34
N LYS A 51 15.29 20.45 -1.91
CA LYS A 51 14.83 20.88 -0.59
C LYS A 51 13.31 20.92 -0.61
N THR A 52 12.67 20.14 0.24
CA THR A 52 11.23 19.95 0.18
C THR A 52 10.47 21.11 0.80
N VAL A 53 9.28 21.35 0.27
CA VAL A 53 8.30 22.31 0.80
C VAL A 53 6.98 21.57 0.92
N PRO A 54 6.29 21.63 2.07
CA PRO A 54 4.98 21.01 2.21
C PRO A 54 4.00 21.49 1.16
N ILE A 55 3.26 20.58 0.55
CA ILE A 55 2.34 20.88 -0.56
C ILE A 55 1.21 21.84 -0.13
N GLY A 56 0.84 21.84 1.16
CA GLY A 56 -0.16 22.75 1.76
C GLY A 56 0.34 24.16 2.02
N SER A 57 1.65 24.46 1.84
CA SER A 57 2.24 25.75 2.21
C SER A 57 1.56 26.99 1.62
N PRO A 58 0.98 26.97 0.41
CA PRO A 58 0.25 28.13 -0.13
C PRO A 58 -1.01 28.49 0.66
N CYS A 59 -1.48 27.63 1.57
CA CYS A 59 -2.66 27.88 2.40
C CYS A 59 -2.35 28.58 3.73
N HIS A 60 -1.06 28.84 4.04
CA HIS A 60 -0.62 29.36 5.33
C HIS A 60 0.31 30.57 5.19
N ASP A 61 0.25 31.47 6.21
CA ASP A 61 1.20 32.57 6.30
C ASP A 61 2.63 32.06 6.67
N PRO A 62 3.70 32.68 6.19
CA PRO A 62 3.75 33.86 5.33
C PRO A 62 3.68 33.56 3.82
N THR A 63 3.47 32.31 3.41
CA THR A 63 3.48 31.85 2.00
C THR A 63 2.08 31.84 1.38
N TYR A 64 1.08 32.40 2.05
CA TYR A 64 -0.31 32.36 1.60
C TYR A 64 -0.49 32.97 0.20
N ASP A 65 -1.09 32.17 -0.68
CA ASP A 65 -1.55 32.54 -2.00
C ASP A 65 -2.94 31.92 -2.21
N GLU A 66 -3.97 32.76 -2.29
CA GLU A 66 -5.36 32.30 -2.38
C GLU A 66 -5.61 31.42 -3.61
N ALA A 67 -5.04 31.79 -4.76
CA ALA A 67 -5.24 31.04 -6.00
C ALA A 67 -4.59 29.67 -5.91
N GLN A 68 -3.36 29.58 -5.41
CA GLN A 68 -2.65 28.32 -5.22
C GLN A 68 -3.28 27.47 -4.10
N CYS A 69 -3.72 28.08 -3.00
CA CYS A 69 -4.42 27.37 -1.94
C CYS A 69 -5.72 26.72 -2.43
N ASN A 70 -6.48 27.42 -3.28
CA ASN A 70 -7.68 26.87 -3.91
C ASN A 70 -7.33 25.68 -4.83
N VAL A 71 -6.22 25.73 -5.57
CA VAL A 71 -5.73 24.58 -6.35
C VAL A 71 -5.41 23.40 -5.43
N VAL A 72 -4.71 23.65 -4.32
CA VAL A 72 -4.37 22.60 -3.34
C VAL A 72 -5.64 21.96 -2.77
N ARG A 73 -6.58 22.76 -2.24
CA ARG A 73 -7.82 22.26 -1.64
C ARG A 73 -8.69 21.49 -2.61
N ASN A 74 -8.86 21.98 -3.82
CA ASN A 74 -9.71 21.36 -4.84
C ASN A 74 -9.15 20.03 -5.36
N ASN A 75 -7.85 19.78 -5.23
CA ASN A 75 -7.19 18.59 -5.72
C ASN A 75 -6.66 17.67 -4.60
N TRP A 76 -6.86 18.06 -3.33
CA TRP A 76 -6.27 17.36 -2.18
C TRP A 76 -6.61 15.87 -2.11
N HIS A 77 -7.80 15.50 -2.52
CA HIS A 77 -8.26 14.10 -2.47
C HIS A 77 -7.95 13.30 -3.74
N PHE A 78 -7.22 13.88 -4.71
CA PHE A 78 -6.85 13.18 -5.93
C PHE A 78 -5.38 12.75 -5.91
N PRO A 79 -5.07 11.45 -6.08
CA PRO A 79 -3.69 10.96 -6.04
C PRO A 79 -2.78 11.57 -7.09
N GLU A 80 -3.30 11.97 -8.26
CA GLU A 80 -2.58 12.63 -9.35
C GLU A 80 -1.99 13.98 -8.93
N PHE A 81 -2.54 14.61 -7.90
CA PHE A 81 -1.99 15.85 -7.33
C PHE A 81 -0.78 15.61 -6.44
N HIS A 82 -0.75 14.46 -5.75
CA HIS A 82 0.30 14.12 -4.77
C HIS A 82 1.48 13.36 -5.38
N GLU A 83 1.23 12.45 -6.34
CA GLU A 83 2.26 11.56 -6.87
C GLU A 83 3.47 12.30 -7.47
N PRO A 84 3.31 13.42 -8.22
CA PRO A 84 4.41 14.15 -8.80
C PRO A 84 5.15 15.06 -7.80
N ASN A 85 4.72 15.08 -6.53
CA ASN A 85 5.38 15.85 -5.48
C ASN A 85 6.42 14.99 -4.75
N PRO A 86 7.67 15.48 -4.57
CA PRO A 86 8.76 14.69 -4.00
C PRO A 86 8.59 14.31 -2.52
N SER A 87 7.72 15.00 -1.78
CA SER A 87 7.56 14.78 -0.32
C SER A 87 6.12 14.55 0.13
N SER A 88 5.13 14.78 -0.73
CA SER A 88 3.73 14.55 -0.37
C SER A 88 3.41 13.06 -0.25
N LEU A 89 2.52 12.72 0.69
CA LEU A 89 1.90 11.42 0.85
C LEU A 89 0.39 11.51 0.64
N MET A 90 -0.21 10.38 0.28
CA MET A 90 -1.65 10.29 0.05
C MET A 90 -2.43 10.00 1.35
N ASP A 91 -1.73 9.76 2.47
CA ASP A 91 -2.30 9.69 3.80
C ASP A 91 -1.65 10.73 4.74
N PRO A 92 -2.31 11.87 4.98
CA PRO A 92 -1.75 12.99 5.73
C PRO A 92 -1.46 12.72 7.21
N VAL A 93 -2.04 11.66 7.79
CA VAL A 93 -1.78 11.28 9.19
C VAL A 93 -0.29 11.04 9.43
N PHE A 94 0.41 10.45 8.47
CA PHE A 94 1.86 10.18 8.58
C PHE A 94 2.74 11.42 8.39
N LEU A 95 2.16 12.52 7.92
CA LEU A 95 2.79 13.84 7.90
C LEU A 95 2.51 14.63 9.17
N ASN A 96 1.83 14.01 10.15
CA ASN A 96 1.38 14.62 11.39
C ASN A 96 0.55 15.89 11.16
N LYS A 97 -0.11 15.99 10.01
CA LYS A 97 -0.90 17.15 9.55
C LYS A 97 -0.16 18.49 9.75
N SER A 98 1.17 18.48 9.64
CA SER A 98 2.04 19.62 9.99
C SER A 98 1.87 20.84 9.08
N CYS A 99 1.16 20.70 7.96
CA CYS A 99 0.81 21.75 7.01
C CYS A 99 -0.46 21.34 6.25
N ASP A 100 -1.57 21.13 6.99
CA ASP A 100 -2.86 20.72 6.44
C ASP A 100 -3.53 21.93 5.76
N PRO A 101 -3.91 21.86 4.48
CA PRO A 101 -4.50 23.00 3.78
C PRO A 101 -5.88 23.42 4.28
N PHE A 102 -6.54 22.59 5.11
CA PHE A 102 -7.85 22.87 5.69
C PHE A 102 -7.77 23.51 7.08
N ASP A 103 -6.58 23.58 7.68
CA ASP A 103 -6.34 24.34 8.89
C ASP A 103 -6.47 25.85 8.60
N SER A 104 -6.56 26.66 9.69
CA SER A 104 -6.67 28.09 9.55
C SER A 104 -5.38 28.68 8.95
N ARG A 105 -5.50 29.75 8.19
CA ARG A 105 -4.38 30.40 7.48
C ARG A 105 -3.21 30.77 8.40
N ASP A 106 -3.50 31.17 9.64
CA ASP A 106 -2.51 31.57 10.64
C ASP A 106 -1.89 30.38 11.38
N THR A 107 -2.38 29.14 11.14
CA THR A 107 -1.72 27.92 11.64
C THR A 107 -0.35 27.78 10.97
N PRO A 108 0.76 27.64 11.74
CA PRO A 108 2.09 27.55 11.15
C PRO A 108 2.26 26.28 10.30
N CYS A 109 2.52 26.45 9.00
CA CYS A 109 2.95 25.35 8.13
C CYS A 109 4.40 24.97 8.49
N ARG A 110 4.61 23.73 8.89
CA ARG A 110 5.91 23.19 9.29
C ARG A 110 6.27 22.00 8.43
N ILE A 111 7.59 21.79 8.25
CA ILE A 111 8.08 20.60 7.55
C ILE A 111 7.65 19.31 8.29
N GLY A 112 7.67 19.30 9.63
CA GLY A 112 7.20 18.17 10.43
C GLY A 112 7.77 16.84 9.98
N ALA A 113 6.89 15.89 9.70
CA ALA A 113 7.25 14.55 9.23
C ALA A 113 7.44 14.44 7.71
N TYR A 114 7.32 15.54 6.93
CA TYR A 114 7.82 15.54 5.55
C TYR A 114 9.33 15.28 5.54
N VAL A 115 9.83 14.58 4.52
CA VAL A 115 11.28 14.43 4.34
C VAL A 115 11.93 15.80 4.14
N GLN A 116 13.12 15.99 4.70
CA GLN A 116 13.83 17.27 4.61
C GLN A 116 14.35 17.57 3.21
N TYR A 117 14.81 16.51 2.53
CA TYR A 117 15.30 16.56 1.16
C TYR A 117 14.84 15.31 0.40
N ALA A 118 14.67 15.47 -0.91
CA ALA A 118 14.41 14.37 -1.83
C ALA A 118 15.44 14.39 -2.97
N VAL A 119 15.98 13.24 -3.32
CA VAL A 119 16.86 13.07 -4.48
C VAL A 119 16.04 12.55 -5.64
N ASN A 120 15.84 13.35 -6.68
CA ASN A 120 15.19 12.96 -7.92
C ASN A 120 16.13 12.07 -8.75
N VAL A 121 16.17 10.79 -8.45
CA VAL A 121 17.15 9.86 -9.02
C VAL A 121 16.91 9.60 -10.52
N SER A 122 17.99 9.50 -11.28
CA SER A 122 17.95 9.13 -12.70
C SER A 122 19.01 8.07 -13.06
N THR A 123 19.93 7.78 -12.14
CA THR A 123 20.94 6.73 -12.28
C THR A 123 21.10 5.95 -10.98
N PRO A 124 21.55 4.70 -11.02
CA PRO A 124 21.88 3.95 -9.80
C PRO A 124 22.93 4.64 -8.92
N ASP A 125 23.86 5.37 -9.52
CA ASP A 125 24.94 6.10 -8.81
C ASP A 125 24.38 7.19 -7.88
N HIS A 126 23.27 7.87 -8.25
CA HIS A 126 22.59 8.83 -7.37
C HIS A 126 22.11 8.15 -6.08
N ILE A 127 21.59 6.92 -6.19
CA ILE A 127 21.15 6.14 -5.03
C ILE A 127 22.34 5.75 -4.16
N VAL A 128 23.41 5.23 -4.77
CA VAL A 128 24.64 4.83 -4.06
C VAL A 128 25.22 5.99 -3.28
N LYS A 129 25.39 7.17 -3.91
CA LYS A 129 25.89 8.39 -3.26
C LYS A 129 24.95 8.87 -2.15
N THR A 130 23.65 8.75 -2.32
CA THR A 130 22.68 9.12 -1.27
C THR A 130 22.80 8.18 -0.06
N ILE A 131 22.90 6.87 -0.29
CA ILE A 131 23.11 5.88 0.78
C ILE A 131 24.39 6.21 1.56
N GLN A 132 25.50 6.48 0.85
CA GLN A 132 26.77 6.83 1.50
C GLN A 132 26.63 8.12 2.32
N PHE A 133 26.02 9.17 1.74
CA PHE A 133 25.83 10.44 2.41
C PHE A 133 25.02 10.30 3.71
N VAL A 134 23.89 9.59 3.68
CA VAL A 134 23.05 9.41 4.88
C VAL A 134 23.73 8.55 5.94
N LYS A 135 24.59 7.60 5.55
CA LYS A 135 25.40 6.81 6.49
C LYS A 135 26.49 7.65 7.15
N ASP A 136 27.24 8.42 6.36
CA ASP A 136 28.33 9.28 6.85
C ASP A 136 27.85 10.35 7.82
N HIS A 137 26.61 10.83 7.62
CA HIS A 137 26.02 11.89 8.43
C HIS A 137 24.93 11.41 9.40
N ASN A 138 24.75 10.09 9.56
CA ASN A 138 23.73 9.50 10.46
C ASN A 138 22.33 10.09 10.27
N ILE A 139 21.88 10.29 9.03
CA ILE A 139 20.58 10.84 8.66
C ILE A 139 19.57 9.72 8.42
N ARG A 140 18.30 9.93 8.76
CA ARG A 140 17.20 9.02 8.42
C ARG A 140 17.07 8.92 6.90
N PHE A 141 16.94 7.69 6.40
CA PHE A 141 16.80 7.40 4.97
C PHE A 141 15.42 6.87 4.65
N VAL A 142 14.84 7.29 3.52
CA VAL A 142 13.51 6.91 3.07
C VAL A 142 13.52 6.59 1.57
N VAL A 143 12.71 5.64 1.16
CA VAL A 143 12.46 5.33 -0.26
C VAL A 143 11.03 5.74 -0.60
N LYS A 144 10.85 6.68 -1.54
CA LYS A 144 9.54 7.14 -2.01
C LYS A 144 9.37 6.83 -3.49
N ASN A 145 8.25 6.23 -3.83
CA ASN A 145 7.77 6.07 -5.21
C ASN A 145 6.63 7.08 -5.50
N SER A 146 5.39 6.63 -5.70
CA SER A 146 4.22 7.48 -5.92
C SER A 146 3.66 8.12 -4.63
N GLY A 147 3.85 7.50 -3.47
CA GLY A 147 3.35 8.01 -2.19
C GLY A 147 2.03 7.39 -1.72
N HIS A 148 1.53 6.35 -2.40
CA HIS A 148 0.42 5.51 -1.96
C HIS A 148 0.85 4.58 -0.82
N ASP A 149 1.18 5.13 0.33
CA ASP A 149 1.66 4.34 1.46
C ASP A 149 0.76 4.55 2.69
N TYR A 150 -0.07 3.57 2.99
CA TYR A 150 -0.97 3.55 4.15
C TYR A 150 -0.27 3.20 5.48
N MET A 151 1.08 3.08 5.49
CA MET A 151 1.83 2.61 6.65
C MET A 151 2.94 3.59 7.09
N GLY A 152 3.03 4.78 6.48
CA GLY A 152 4.01 5.80 6.84
C GLY A 152 5.46 5.46 6.51
N ARG A 153 5.71 4.53 5.58
CA ARG A 153 7.08 4.08 5.23
C ARG A 153 7.79 4.99 4.24
N SER A 154 7.06 5.88 3.57
CA SER A 154 7.58 6.76 2.50
C SER A 154 7.90 8.17 2.96
N THR A 155 7.97 8.41 4.28
CA THR A 155 8.26 9.72 4.88
C THR A 155 9.01 9.58 6.21
N GLY A 156 9.37 10.70 6.83
CA GLY A 156 9.95 10.74 8.17
C GLY A 156 10.66 12.04 8.50
N THR A 157 10.51 12.48 9.74
CA THR A 157 11.13 13.70 10.25
C THR A 157 12.65 13.68 10.06
N GLY A 158 13.21 14.76 9.50
CA GLY A 158 14.64 14.91 9.25
C GLY A 158 15.21 13.98 8.18
N ALA A 159 14.37 13.26 7.42
CA ALA A 159 14.85 12.27 6.47
C ALA A 159 15.33 12.87 5.14
N VAL A 160 16.18 12.09 4.47
CA VAL A 160 16.48 12.23 3.04
C VAL A 160 15.83 11.07 2.31
N SER A 161 15.06 11.35 1.26
CA SER A 161 14.46 10.31 0.44
C SER A 161 15.17 10.16 -0.91
N VAL A 162 15.24 8.92 -1.41
CA VAL A 162 15.37 8.68 -2.84
C VAL A 162 13.98 8.62 -3.46
N TRP A 163 13.72 9.47 -4.44
CA TRP A 163 12.45 9.58 -5.11
C TRP A 163 12.50 8.92 -6.47
N LEU A 164 11.81 7.77 -6.59
CA LEU A 164 11.88 6.88 -7.75
C LEU A 164 10.82 7.18 -8.82
N HIS A 165 9.86 8.04 -8.52
CA HIS A 165 8.69 8.33 -9.36
C HIS A 165 9.01 8.59 -10.84
N ASN A 166 10.11 9.25 -11.14
CA ASN A 166 10.48 9.63 -12.50
C ASN A 166 11.21 8.54 -13.30
N LEU A 167 11.42 7.37 -12.72
CA LEU A 167 11.97 6.20 -13.41
C LEU A 167 10.83 5.45 -14.14
N ARG A 168 10.57 5.80 -15.40
CA ARG A 168 9.38 5.36 -16.16
C ARG A 168 9.67 4.46 -17.36
N ASN A 169 10.87 3.85 -17.42
CA ASN A 169 11.24 3.01 -18.55
C ASN A 169 10.55 1.66 -18.52
N THR A 170 10.05 1.22 -19.66
CA THR A 170 9.51 -0.12 -19.90
C THR A 170 10.18 -0.77 -21.12
N THR A 171 10.42 -2.07 -21.08
CA THR A 171 11.00 -2.84 -22.18
C THR A 171 10.28 -4.18 -22.28
N PHE A 172 9.68 -4.45 -23.43
CA PHE A 172 9.09 -5.75 -23.71
C PHE A 172 10.17 -6.78 -24.04
N VAL A 173 10.09 -7.95 -23.42
CA VAL A 173 10.99 -9.10 -23.63
C VAL A 173 10.16 -10.25 -24.19
N PRO A 174 10.12 -10.44 -25.54
CA PRO A 174 9.23 -11.41 -26.18
C PRO A 174 9.49 -12.85 -25.75
N GLN A 175 10.75 -13.16 -25.41
CA GLN A 175 11.25 -14.50 -25.10
C GLN A 175 12.19 -14.44 -23.90
N TYR A 176 11.65 -14.10 -22.71
CA TYR A 176 12.42 -14.25 -21.46
C TYR A 176 12.66 -15.73 -21.19
N LYS A 177 13.88 -16.08 -20.76
CA LYS A 177 14.24 -17.47 -20.45
C LYS A 177 14.98 -17.56 -19.13
N SER A 178 14.47 -18.39 -18.24
CA SER A 178 15.13 -18.84 -17.00
C SER A 178 14.84 -20.33 -16.78
N SER A 179 15.36 -20.91 -15.70
CA SER A 179 15.03 -22.28 -15.31
C SER A 179 13.56 -22.47 -14.91
N ALA A 180 12.91 -21.39 -14.44
CA ALA A 180 11.54 -21.42 -13.91
C ALA A 180 10.48 -20.88 -14.88
N TYR A 181 10.88 -20.14 -15.94
CA TYR A 181 9.93 -19.51 -16.86
C TYR A 181 10.53 -19.31 -18.25
N SER A 182 9.71 -19.58 -19.26
CA SER A 182 9.99 -19.26 -20.66
C SER A 182 8.75 -18.67 -21.30
N GLY A 183 8.82 -17.40 -21.72
CA GLY A 183 7.68 -16.70 -22.30
C GLY A 183 7.84 -15.18 -22.32
N PRO A 184 6.78 -14.44 -22.67
CA PRO A 184 6.81 -12.99 -22.73
C PRO A 184 6.90 -12.36 -21.33
N ALA A 185 7.65 -11.26 -21.24
CA ALA A 185 7.83 -10.50 -19.99
C ALA A 185 7.93 -9.00 -20.28
N LEU A 186 7.70 -8.19 -19.25
CA LEU A 186 8.02 -6.77 -19.24
C LEU A 186 9.09 -6.50 -18.18
N LYS A 187 10.17 -5.85 -18.58
CA LYS A 187 11.12 -5.22 -17.66
C LYS A 187 10.73 -3.75 -17.52
N ALA A 188 10.52 -3.30 -16.29
CA ALA A 188 10.14 -1.92 -16.05
C ALA A 188 10.85 -1.34 -14.82
N SER A 189 11.08 -0.03 -14.85
CA SER A 189 11.68 0.71 -13.73
C SER A 189 10.66 0.91 -12.60
N SER A 190 11.16 1.10 -11.38
CA SER A 190 10.34 1.14 -10.16
C SER A 190 9.27 2.23 -10.15
N GLY A 191 9.49 3.36 -10.86
CA GLY A 191 8.57 4.49 -10.92
C GLY A 191 7.36 4.27 -11.83
N VAL A 192 7.35 3.21 -12.65
CA VAL A 192 6.24 2.90 -13.57
C VAL A 192 4.96 2.66 -12.78
N LEU A 193 3.89 3.37 -13.15
CA LEU A 193 2.57 3.24 -12.52
C LEU A 193 1.79 2.03 -13.03
N GLY A 194 0.76 1.62 -12.29
CA GLY A 194 -0.08 0.48 -12.64
C GLY A 194 -0.68 0.60 -14.04
N ARG A 195 -1.28 1.74 -14.36
CA ARG A 195 -1.86 1.97 -15.69
C ARG A 195 -0.81 2.02 -16.81
N GLU A 196 0.38 2.55 -16.53
CA GLU A 196 1.47 2.58 -17.52
C GLU A 196 1.99 1.17 -17.83
N LEU A 197 2.13 0.32 -16.80
CA LEU A 197 2.53 -1.08 -16.98
C LEU A 197 1.47 -1.87 -17.76
N ALA A 198 0.18 -1.66 -17.43
CA ALA A 198 -0.93 -2.24 -18.18
C ALA A 198 -0.94 -1.78 -19.64
N GLY A 199 -0.72 -0.47 -19.89
CA GLY A 199 -0.60 0.09 -21.24
C GLY A 199 0.56 -0.48 -22.03
N ALA A 200 1.74 -0.64 -21.41
CA ALA A 200 2.91 -1.24 -22.04
C ALA A 200 2.69 -2.72 -22.40
N ALA A 201 1.97 -3.47 -21.56
CA ALA A 201 1.58 -4.86 -21.88
C ALA A 201 0.58 -4.91 -23.02
N ASN A 202 -0.47 -4.09 -22.97
CA ASN A 202 -1.53 -4.03 -23.98
C ASN A 202 -1.00 -3.68 -25.37
N ALA A 203 -0.03 -2.77 -25.47
CA ALA A 203 0.63 -2.40 -26.71
C ALA A 203 1.31 -3.60 -27.42
N GLN A 204 1.53 -4.70 -26.69
CA GLN A 204 2.13 -5.94 -27.21
C GLN A 204 1.12 -7.10 -27.29
N GLY A 205 -0.17 -6.86 -27.02
CA GLY A 205 -1.23 -7.88 -27.02
C GLY A 205 -1.27 -8.72 -25.74
N PHE A 206 -0.78 -8.18 -24.61
CA PHE A 206 -0.74 -8.85 -23.32
C PHE A 206 -1.42 -8.02 -22.24
N ALA A 207 -1.76 -8.68 -21.12
CA ALA A 207 -2.18 -8.07 -19.86
C ALA A 207 -1.10 -8.26 -18.79
N ALA A 208 -0.91 -7.26 -17.93
CA ALA A 208 -0.07 -7.33 -16.75
C ALA A 208 -0.93 -7.35 -15.47
N VAL A 209 -0.48 -8.05 -14.43
CA VAL A 209 -1.14 -8.02 -13.11
C VAL A 209 -0.77 -6.70 -12.43
N VAL A 210 -1.74 -5.79 -12.32
CA VAL A 210 -1.61 -4.45 -11.72
C VAL A 210 -2.75 -4.21 -10.71
N GLY A 211 -2.54 -3.28 -9.77
CA GLY A 211 -3.55 -2.89 -8.79
C GLY A 211 -4.69 -2.07 -9.42
N ASP A 212 -5.78 -1.94 -8.67
CA ASP A 212 -6.99 -1.26 -9.14
C ASP A 212 -6.76 0.25 -9.30
N CYS A 213 -5.98 0.89 -8.41
CA CYS A 213 -5.64 2.30 -8.52
C CYS A 213 -4.54 2.55 -9.56
N PRO A 214 -4.79 3.40 -10.59
CA PRO A 214 -3.90 3.60 -11.73
C PRO A 214 -2.58 4.28 -11.38
N THR A 215 -2.53 5.07 -10.30
CA THR A 215 -1.38 5.88 -9.88
C THR A 215 -0.47 5.19 -8.87
N VAL A 216 -0.79 3.97 -8.45
CA VAL A 216 0.09 3.15 -7.61
C VAL A 216 1.32 2.73 -8.41
N GLY A 217 2.52 2.90 -7.83
CA GLY A 217 3.77 2.41 -8.41
C GLY A 217 3.78 0.88 -8.51
N ALA A 218 3.62 0.35 -9.73
CA ALA A 218 3.38 -1.07 -9.96
C ALA A 218 4.47 -1.99 -9.41
N LEU A 219 5.74 -1.57 -9.46
CA LEU A 219 6.91 -2.40 -9.14
C LEU A 219 7.63 -1.95 -7.85
N GLY A 220 7.02 -0.98 -7.14
CA GLY A 220 7.44 -0.52 -5.83
C GLY A 220 6.86 -1.36 -4.70
N GLY A 221 6.35 -0.68 -3.66
CA GLY A 221 5.75 -1.31 -2.48
C GLY A 221 4.57 -2.25 -2.80
N TYR A 222 3.83 -1.98 -3.87
CA TYR A 222 2.73 -2.81 -4.33
C TYR A 222 3.20 -4.25 -4.63
N THR A 223 4.06 -4.45 -5.61
CA THR A 223 4.58 -5.80 -5.95
C THR A 223 5.40 -6.40 -4.82
N GLN A 224 6.27 -5.62 -4.18
CA GLN A 224 7.13 -6.12 -3.10
C GLN A 224 6.34 -6.51 -1.85
N GLY A 225 5.13 -6.01 -1.64
CA GLY A 225 4.24 -6.39 -0.53
C GLY A 225 3.17 -7.43 -0.88
N GLY A 226 3.20 -7.97 -2.10
CA GLY A 226 2.21 -8.93 -2.59
C GLY A 226 1.44 -8.40 -3.81
N GLY A 227 0.59 -7.40 -3.64
CA GLY A 227 -0.13 -6.72 -4.72
C GLY A 227 -1.30 -7.52 -5.30
N HIS A 228 -2.52 -7.23 -4.85
CA HIS A 228 -3.75 -7.83 -5.42
C HIS A 228 -4.18 -7.11 -6.72
N SER A 229 -4.98 -7.77 -7.52
CA SER A 229 -5.43 -7.32 -8.84
C SER A 229 -6.78 -7.95 -9.20
N ALA A 230 -7.52 -7.32 -10.08
CA ALA A 230 -8.68 -7.95 -10.72
C ALA A 230 -8.33 -9.29 -11.40
N LEU A 231 -7.07 -9.51 -11.74
CA LEU A 231 -6.56 -10.75 -12.34
C LEU A 231 -6.06 -11.79 -11.31
N SER A 232 -6.13 -11.51 -10.00
CA SER A 232 -5.52 -12.38 -8.99
C SER A 232 -6.14 -13.78 -8.90
N SER A 233 -7.45 -13.91 -9.18
CA SER A 233 -8.11 -15.23 -9.23
C SER A 233 -7.64 -16.10 -10.41
N MET A 234 -7.00 -15.50 -11.43
CA MET A 234 -6.46 -16.21 -12.59
C MET A 234 -4.96 -16.47 -12.48
N TYR A 235 -4.18 -15.49 -12.01
CA TYR A 235 -2.72 -15.48 -12.12
C TYR A 235 -2.00 -15.30 -10.77
N GLY A 236 -2.72 -15.20 -9.66
CA GLY A 236 -2.13 -14.88 -8.36
C GLY A 236 -1.88 -13.38 -8.17
N LEU A 237 -1.02 -13.05 -7.24
CA LEU A 237 -0.65 -11.68 -6.88
C LEU A 237 0.45 -11.12 -7.81
N ALA A 238 0.71 -9.82 -7.76
CA ALA A 238 1.78 -9.18 -8.53
C ALA A 238 3.17 -9.75 -8.18
N ALA A 239 3.43 -10.04 -6.90
CA ALA A 239 4.65 -10.71 -6.45
C ALA A 239 4.86 -12.09 -7.10
N ASP A 240 3.79 -12.79 -7.48
CA ASP A 240 3.84 -14.09 -8.15
C ASP A 240 4.25 -13.98 -9.62
N GLN A 241 4.20 -12.76 -10.17
CA GLN A 241 4.58 -12.49 -11.56
C GLN A 241 6.07 -12.13 -11.71
N THR A 242 6.79 -11.93 -10.61
CA THR A 242 8.18 -11.49 -10.65
C THR A 242 9.10 -12.58 -11.20
N LEU A 243 10.05 -12.19 -12.03
CA LEU A 243 11.05 -13.06 -12.63
C LEU A 243 12.46 -12.71 -12.17
N GLU A 244 12.72 -11.41 -12.00
CA GLU A 244 13.99 -10.89 -11.48
C GLU A 244 13.84 -9.44 -11.04
N PHE A 245 14.74 -9.01 -10.15
CA PHE A 245 14.93 -7.63 -9.73
C PHE A 245 16.37 -7.19 -9.98
N GLU A 246 16.56 -5.93 -10.36
CA GLU A 246 17.82 -5.21 -10.24
C GLU A 246 17.71 -4.30 -9.01
N VAL A 247 18.68 -4.39 -8.10
CA VAL A 247 18.56 -3.81 -6.74
C VAL A 247 19.84 -3.09 -6.37
N ILE A 248 19.72 -1.92 -5.73
CA ILE A 248 20.81 -1.28 -5.02
C ILE A 248 20.69 -1.66 -3.54
N THR A 249 21.72 -2.33 -2.99
CA THR A 249 21.77 -2.80 -1.60
C THR A 249 22.10 -1.66 -0.62
N ALA A 250 21.95 -1.90 0.67
CA ALA A 250 22.36 -0.97 1.74
C ALA A 250 23.88 -0.67 1.74
N GLN A 251 24.69 -1.52 1.08
CA GLN A 251 26.12 -1.32 0.88
C GLN A 251 26.45 -0.58 -0.43
N GLY A 252 25.42 -0.12 -1.18
CA GLY A 252 25.59 0.58 -2.46
C GLY A 252 25.98 -0.34 -3.63
N GLN A 253 25.79 -1.65 -3.51
CA GLN A 253 26.08 -2.58 -4.59
C GLN A 253 24.86 -2.69 -5.53
N PHE A 254 25.09 -2.66 -6.83
CA PHE A 254 24.07 -2.97 -7.83
C PHE A 254 24.08 -4.48 -8.08
N VAL A 255 23.02 -5.18 -7.70
CA VAL A 255 22.91 -6.63 -7.80
C VAL A 255 21.66 -7.05 -8.54
N ARG A 256 21.70 -8.23 -9.13
CA ARG A 256 20.53 -8.94 -9.66
C ARG A 256 20.04 -9.94 -8.62
N ALA A 257 18.72 -10.02 -8.42
CA ALA A 257 18.08 -11.03 -7.61
C ALA A 257 17.05 -11.79 -8.45
N SER A 258 17.17 -13.12 -8.48
CA SER A 258 16.33 -14.02 -9.28
C SER A 258 16.23 -15.39 -8.60
N PRO A 259 15.41 -16.33 -9.09
CA PRO A 259 15.35 -17.70 -8.55
C PRO A 259 16.68 -18.45 -8.56
N THR A 260 17.70 -17.97 -9.28
CA THR A 260 19.02 -18.62 -9.41
C THR A 260 20.19 -17.76 -8.96
N GLU A 261 19.95 -16.49 -8.62
CA GLU A 261 20.99 -15.54 -8.20
C GLU A 261 20.46 -14.67 -7.06
N ASN A 262 21.20 -14.56 -5.95
CA ASN A 262 20.75 -13.87 -4.73
C ASN A 262 19.31 -14.28 -4.35
N GLN A 263 19.10 -15.58 -4.26
CA GLN A 263 17.78 -16.22 -4.14
C GLN A 263 17.01 -15.77 -2.90
N ASP A 264 17.71 -15.55 -1.80
CA ASP A 264 17.11 -15.06 -0.55
C ASP A 264 16.59 -13.62 -0.69
N LEU A 265 17.35 -12.74 -1.36
CA LEU A 265 16.90 -11.39 -1.67
C LEU A 265 15.70 -11.39 -2.62
N TYR A 266 15.75 -12.22 -3.68
CA TYR A 266 14.63 -12.39 -4.61
C TYR A 266 13.37 -12.84 -3.88
N TRP A 267 13.50 -13.85 -2.99
CA TRP A 267 12.40 -14.39 -2.20
C TRP A 267 11.79 -13.30 -1.32
N ALA A 268 12.61 -12.52 -0.60
CA ALA A 268 12.15 -11.46 0.29
C ALA A 268 11.50 -10.29 -0.46
N LEU A 269 12.03 -9.89 -1.62
CA LEU A 269 11.45 -8.82 -2.46
C LEU A 269 10.13 -9.24 -3.13
N SER A 270 9.86 -10.55 -3.22
CA SER A 270 8.62 -11.09 -3.77
C SER A 270 7.58 -11.34 -2.67
N GLY A 271 7.11 -10.27 -2.01
CA GLY A 271 6.03 -10.33 -1.01
C GLY A 271 6.41 -9.94 0.42
N GLY A 272 7.70 -9.78 0.74
CA GLY A 272 8.17 -9.46 2.11
C GLY A 272 8.12 -7.98 2.49
N GLY A 273 7.58 -7.11 1.64
CA GLY A 273 7.38 -5.68 1.91
C GLY A 273 8.40 -4.77 1.23
N GLY A 274 7.91 -3.64 0.69
CA GLY A 274 8.72 -2.65 0.00
C GLY A 274 9.61 -1.82 0.93
N GLY A 275 10.73 -1.30 0.39
CA GLY A 275 11.62 -0.38 1.12
C GLY A 275 12.35 -1.01 2.31
N THR A 276 12.54 -2.34 2.32
CA THR A 276 13.02 -3.09 3.49
C THR A 276 14.38 -3.74 3.27
N TYR A 277 14.63 -4.34 2.10
CA TYR A 277 15.81 -5.18 1.84
C TYR A 277 16.81 -4.55 0.87
N GLY A 278 16.41 -3.51 0.17
CA GLY A 278 17.15 -2.81 -0.85
C GLY A 278 16.23 -1.89 -1.67
N ILE A 279 16.84 -1.13 -2.57
CA ILE A 279 16.11 -0.23 -3.47
C ILE A 279 16.00 -0.90 -4.83
N VAL A 280 14.80 -1.29 -5.21
CA VAL A 280 14.53 -1.89 -6.52
C VAL A 280 14.67 -0.82 -7.60
N TRP A 281 15.55 -1.08 -8.57
CA TRP A 281 15.78 -0.24 -9.75
C TRP A 281 14.86 -0.62 -10.90
N THR A 282 14.84 -1.93 -11.23
CA THR A 282 13.92 -2.51 -12.21
C THR A 282 13.39 -3.83 -11.70
N THR A 283 12.21 -4.20 -12.21
CA THR A 283 11.64 -5.54 -12.05
C THR A 283 11.24 -6.09 -13.41
N THR A 284 11.53 -7.36 -13.66
CA THR A 284 10.99 -8.10 -14.80
C THR A 284 9.84 -8.95 -14.34
N VAL A 285 8.68 -8.79 -14.98
CA VAL A 285 7.44 -9.50 -14.62
C VAL A 285 6.88 -10.28 -15.81
N LYS A 286 6.21 -11.39 -15.53
CA LYS A 286 5.41 -12.11 -16.51
C LYS A 286 4.29 -11.22 -17.04
N VAL A 287 3.96 -11.38 -18.31
CA VAL A 287 2.73 -10.86 -18.91
C VAL A 287 1.93 -12.02 -19.52
N HIS A 288 0.62 -11.87 -19.52
CA HIS A 288 -0.30 -12.92 -19.94
C HIS A 288 -1.02 -12.49 -21.21
N LYS A 289 -1.37 -13.47 -22.07
CA LYS A 289 -2.16 -13.16 -23.26
C LYS A 289 -3.40 -12.35 -22.85
N ASP A 290 -3.63 -11.25 -23.53
CA ASP A 290 -4.84 -10.45 -23.29
C ASP A 290 -6.10 -11.22 -23.67
N LEU A 291 -7.12 -11.13 -22.85
CA LEU A 291 -8.37 -11.86 -22.99
C LEU A 291 -9.54 -10.87 -22.90
N PRO A 292 -10.67 -11.14 -23.58
CA PRO A 292 -11.88 -10.34 -23.42
C PRO A 292 -12.33 -10.29 -21.96
N VAL A 293 -12.94 -9.18 -21.56
CA VAL A 293 -13.44 -8.96 -20.20
C VAL A 293 -14.86 -8.45 -20.26
N THR A 294 -15.73 -9.03 -19.46
CA THR A 294 -17.03 -8.45 -19.15
C THR A 294 -16.96 -7.76 -17.79
N ILE A 295 -17.35 -6.49 -17.74
CA ILE A 295 -17.57 -5.74 -16.50
C ILE A 295 -19.06 -5.80 -16.19
N ALA A 296 -19.41 -6.09 -14.93
CA ALA A 296 -20.79 -6.04 -14.48
C ALA A 296 -20.93 -5.27 -13.16
N SER A 297 -22.16 -4.88 -12.84
CA SER A 297 -22.50 -4.27 -11.55
C SER A 297 -23.84 -4.78 -11.02
N VAL A 298 -23.97 -4.77 -9.68
CA VAL A 298 -25.25 -4.96 -8.98
C VAL A 298 -25.34 -3.94 -7.85
N ASN A 299 -26.34 -3.08 -7.90
CA ASN A 299 -26.52 -1.99 -6.93
C ASN A 299 -27.95 -1.99 -6.38
N PHE A 300 -28.11 -1.80 -5.08
CA PHE A 300 -29.41 -1.64 -4.42
C PHE A 300 -29.30 -0.80 -3.14
N THR A 301 -30.43 -0.32 -2.65
CA THR A 301 -30.55 0.45 -1.41
C THR A 301 -31.50 -0.22 -0.43
N ALA A 302 -31.48 0.24 0.83
CA ALA A 302 -32.44 -0.16 1.85
C ALA A 302 -33.83 0.50 1.68
N ASP A 303 -34.01 1.35 0.67
CA ASP A 303 -35.25 2.10 0.47
C ASP A 303 -36.42 1.18 0.17
N GLY A 304 -37.50 1.33 0.96
CA GLY A 304 -38.76 0.59 0.77
C GLY A 304 -38.73 -0.86 1.24
N ILE A 305 -37.65 -1.30 1.90
CA ILE A 305 -37.52 -2.63 2.53
C ILE A 305 -37.14 -2.50 4.00
N THR A 306 -37.31 -3.59 4.78
CA THR A 306 -36.84 -3.61 6.16
C THR A 306 -35.32 -3.78 6.23
N GLN A 307 -34.69 -3.34 7.32
CA GLN A 307 -33.27 -3.56 7.54
C GLN A 307 -32.90 -5.06 7.53
N ASP A 308 -33.77 -5.92 8.06
CA ASP A 308 -33.53 -7.36 8.02
C ASP A 308 -33.57 -7.92 6.59
N THR A 309 -34.47 -7.42 5.74
CA THR A 309 -34.50 -7.79 4.31
C THR A 309 -33.23 -7.30 3.60
N PHE A 310 -32.79 -6.09 3.90
CA PHE A 310 -31.55 -5.53 3.33
C PHE A 310 -30.33 -6.38 3.72
N TRP A 311 -30.20 -6.77 5.00
CA TRP A 311 -29.12 -7.64 5.44
C TRP A 311 -29.21 -9.06 4.89
N GLN A 312 -30.40 -9.62 4.69
CA GLN A 312 -30.56 -10.90 3.99
C GLN A 312 -30.06 -10.81 2.53
N ALA A 313 -30.21 -9.67 1.87
CA ALA A 313 -29.65 -9.45 0.54
C ALA A 313 -28.13 -9.39 0.55
N ILE A 314 -27.51 -8.72 1.56
CA ILE A 314 -26.06 -8.71 1.75
C ILE A 314 -25.53 -10.12 2.08
N ASP A 315 -26.22 -10.88 2.93
CA ASP A 315 -25.85 -12.27 3.25
C ASP A 315 -25.89 -13.16 2.00
N ALA A 316 -26.86 -12.94 1.10
CA ALA A 316 -26.92 -13.64 -0.19
C ALA A 316 -25.73 -13.31 -1.09
N TYR A 317 -25.29 -12.05 -1.15
CA TYR A 317 -24.03 -11.68 -1.79
C TYR A 317 -22.86 -12.44 -1.18
N GLN A 318 -22.70 -12.37 0.13
CA GLN A 318 -21.61 -13.03 0.83
C GLN A 318 -21.58 -14.55 0.53
N ALA A 319 -22.74 -15.22 0.52
CA ALA A 319 -22.86 -16.63 0.21
C ALA A 319 -22.51 -16.98 -1.26
N THR A 320 -22.71 -16.03 -2.18
CA THR A 320 -22.44 -16.22 -3.62
C THR A 320 -20.96 -16.07 -3.98
N THR A 321 -20.18 -15.38 -3.17
CA THR A 321 -18.78 -15.03 -3.45
C THR A 321 -17.94 -16.23 -3.91
N PRO A 322 -17.99 -17.41 -3.26
CA PRO A 322 -17.21 -18.58 -3.69
C PRO A 322 -17.48 -19.03 -5.13
N ASN A 323 -18.72 -18.93 -5.59
CA ASN A 323 -19.07 -19.33 -6.96
C ASN A 323 -18.43 -18.39 -8.00
N LEU A 324 -18.31 -17.09 -7.66
CA LEU A 324 -17.72 -16.09 -8.54
C LEU A 324 -16.19 -16.28 -8.62
N THR A 325 -15.53 -16.45 -7.48
CA THR A 325 -14.06 -16.62 -7.42
C THR A 325 -13.62 -17.97 -8.01
N ASP A 326 -14.38 -19.06 -7.82
CA ASP A 326 -14.12 -20.35 -8.46
C ASP A 326 -14.25 -20.25 -10.00
N ALA A 327 -15.16 -19.40 -10.47
CA ALA A 327 -15.28 -19.05 -11.88
C ALA A 327 -14.19 -18.09 -12.38
N LYS A 328 -13.17 -17.76 -11.56
CA LYS A 328 -12.07 -16.84 -11.86
C LYS A 328 -12.51 -15.38 -12.05
N MET A 329 -13.67 -15.03 -11.57
CA MET A 329 -14.12 -13.64 -11.49
C MET A 329 -13.50 -12.97 -10.24
N SER A 330 -13.50 -11.66 -10.25
CA SER A 330 -13.20 -10.84 -9.07
C SER A 330 -14.25 -9.77 -8.88
N THR A 331 -14.47 -9.34 -7.64
CA THR A 331 -15.43 -8.28 -7.33
C THR A 331 -14.84 -7.28 -6.36
N VAL A 332 -15.18 -6.03 -6.57
CA VAL A 332 -15.05 -4.97 -5.55
C VAL A 332 -16.44 -4.60 -5.09
N THR A 333 -16.65 -4.63 -3.79
CA THR A 333 -17.98 -4.41 -3.22
C THR A 333 -17.87 -3.47 -2.03
N GLN A 334 -18.76 -2.50 -1.96
CA GLN A 334 -18.86 -1.59 -0.81
C GLN A 334 -20.32 -1.51 -0.35
N TYR A 335 -20.51 -1.46 0.96
CA TYR A 335 -21.85 -1.35 1.53
C TYR A 335 -21.86 -0.69 2.91
N THR A 336 -22.96 -0.02 3.15
CA THR A 336 -23.33 0.66 4.40
C THR A 336 -24.64 0.08 4.95
N ASN A 337 -25.22 0.70 5.98
CA ASN A 337 -26.59 0.38 6.44
C ASN A 337 -27.68 0.72 5.41
N ALA A 338 -27.38 1.51 4.38
CA ALA A 338 -28.38 2.07 3.48
C ALA A 338 -28.17 1.70 2.01
N SER A 339 -26.98 1.29 1.63
CA SER A 339 -26.61 1.05 0.24
C SER A 339 -25.66 -0.13 0.07
N PHE A 340 -25.79 -0.80 -1.06
CA PHE A 340 -24.89 -1.86 -1.53
C PHE A 340 -24.50 -1.59 -2.98
N SER A 341 -23.21 -1.67 -3.25
CA SER A 341 -22.65 -1.56 -4.59
C SER A 341 -21.59 -2.64 -4.80
N MET A 342 -21.83 -3.55 -5.73
CA MET A 342 -20.84 -4.50 -6.24
C MET A 342 -20.41 -4.02 -7.63
N TYR A 343 -19.30 -3.31 -7.69
CA TYR A 343 -18.70 -2.75 -8.89
C TYR A 343 -17.23 -2.45 -8.70
N PRO A 344 -16.35 -2.93 -9.62
CA PRO A 344 -16.70 -3.82 -10.73
C PRO A 344 -16.86 -5.28 -10.30
N VAL A 345 -17.72 -6.01 -11.01
CA VAL A 345 -17.58 -7.44 -11.20
C VAL A 345 -16.70 -7.62 -12.43
N PHE A 346 -15.50 -8.17 -12.26
CA PHE A 346 -14.51 -8.30 -13.32
C PHE A 346 -14.45 -9.76 -13.80
N ALA A 347 -14.98 -10.03 -14.99
CA ALA A 347 -15.18 -11.38 -15.52
C ALA A 347 -14.30 -11.60 -16.75
N THR A 348 -13.00 -11.91 -16.51
CA THR A 348 -12.01 -12.17 -17.56
C THR A 348 -12.33 -13.47 -18.29
N ASN A 349 -12.25 -13.43 -19.64
CA ASN A 349 -12.52 -14.54 -20.54
C ASN A 349 -13.96 -15.10 -20.40
N LYS A 350 -14.92 -14.21 -20.14
CA LYS A 350 -16.34 -14.54 -20.06
C LYS A 350 -17.17 -13.57 -20.90
N THR A 351 -18.20 -14.11 -21.53
CA THR A 351 -19.22 -13.34 -22.24
C THR A 351 -20.19 -12.69 -21.25
N VAL A 352 -21.01 -11.76 -21.75
CA VAL A 352 -22.11 -11.15 -20.99
C VAL A 352 -23.08 -12.22 -20.47
N ASP A 353 -23.44 -13.20 -21.31
CA ASP A 353 -24.38 -14.28 -20.94
C ASP A 353 -23.80 -15.18 -19.84
N GLU A 354 -22.53 -15.57 -19.95
CA GLU A 354 -21.83 -16.38 -18.92
C GLU A 354 -21.72 -15.61 -17.60
N THR A 355 -21.40 -14.33 -17.67
CA THR A 355 -21.32 -13.47 -16.47
C THR A 355 -22.68 -13.33 -15.81
N SER A 356 -23.72 -13.07 -16.60
CA SER A 356 -25.10 -12.95 -16.12
C SER A 356 -25.60 -14.26 -15.50
N ALA A 357 -25.26 -15.42 -16.10
CA ALA A 357 -25.62 -16.73 -15.56
C ALA A 357 -24.97 -16.99 -14.19
N LEU A 358 -23.71 -16.54 -13.98
CA LEU A 358 -23.01 -16.67 -12.71
C LEU A 358 -23.57 -15.75 -11.62
N LEU A 359 -24.11 -14.58 -11.99
CA LEU A 359 -24.77 -13.66 -11.07
C LEU A 359 -26.22 -14.04 -10.76
N ARG A 360 -26.87 -14.84 -11.60
CA ARG A 360 -28.29 -15.18 -11.54
C ARG A 360 -28.74 -15.72 -10.18
N PRO A 361 -28.03 -16.65 -9.49
CA PRO A 361 -28.45 -17.13 -8.17
C PRO A 361 -28.57 -16.04 -7.12
N PHE A 362 -27.70 -15.02 -7.18
CA PHE A 362 -27.77 -13.85 -6.32
C PHE A 362 -28.98 -12.99 -6.68
N LEU A 363 -29.17 -12.66 -7.96
CA LEU A 363 -30.29 -11.85 -8.43
C LEU A 363 -31.62 -12.50 -8.14
N ASP A 364 -31.77 -13.81 -8.34
CA ASP A 364 -32.99 -14.57 -7.99
C ASP A 364 -33.31 -14.49 -6.49
N THR A 365 -32.27 -14.37 -5.65
CA THR A 365 -32.49 -14.16 -4.21
C THR A 365 -32.97 -12.74 -3.93
N LEU A 366 -32.43 -11.71 -4.59
CA LEU A 366 -32.92 -10.34 -4.48
C LEU A 366 -34.40 -10.25 -4.94
N ASP A 367 -34.76 -10.88 -6.07
CA ASP A 367 -36.13 -10.94 -6.57
C ASP A 367 -37.08 -11.58 -5.55
N ARG A 368 -36.70 -12.71 -4.94
CA ARG A 368 -37.48 -13.42 -3.91
C ARG A 368 -37.66 -12.59 -2.63
N LEU A 369 -36.65 -11.79 -2.27
CA LEU A 369 -36.70 -10.86 -1.13
C LEU A 369 -37.46 -9.57 -1.43
N GLY A 370 -37.85 -9.34 -2.70
CA GLY A 370 -38.50 -8.10 -3.13
C GLY A 370 -37.58 -6.88 -3.14
N VAL A 371 -36.25 -7.10 -3.18
CA VAL A 371 -35.26 -6.03 -3.25
C VAL A 371 -35.19 -5.50 -4.68
N LYS A 372 -35.38 -4.21 -4.84
CA LYS A 372 -35.17 -3.53 -6.14
C LYS A 372 -33.69 -3.27 -6.35
N TYR A 373 -33.17 -3.67 -7.48
CA TYR A 373 -31.75 -3.50 -7.82
C TYR A 373 -31.57 -2.99 -9.26
N VAL A 374 -30.39 -2.44 -9.52
CA VAL A 374 -29.94 -2.02 -10.85
C VAL A 374 -28.71 -2.84 -11.21
N THR A 375 -28.69 -3.39 -12.42
CA THR A 375 -27.53 -4.09 -12.98
C THR A 375 -27.11 -3.44 -14.29
N ALA A 376 -25.81 -3.51 -14.57
CA ALA A 376 -25.27 -3.19 -15.88
C ALA A 376 -24.21 -4.23 -16.24
N THR A 377 -24.05 -4.48 -17.53
CA THR A 377 -22.96 -5.32 -18.07
C THR A 377 -22.42 -4.66 -19.32
N ASP A 378 -21.10 -4.67 -19.46
CA ASP A 378 -20.38 -4.15 -20.62
C ASP A 378 -19.22 -5.09 -21.00
N SER A 379 -18.99 -5.26 -22.31
CA SER A 379 -17.97 -6.17 -22.83
C SER A 379 -16.82 -5.40 -23.47
N HIS A 380 -15.60 -5.78 -23.10
CA HIS A 380 -14.37 -5.15 -23.55
C HIS A 380 -13.48 -6.17 -24.26
N ALA A 381 -12.74 -5.72 -25.28
CA ALA A 381 -11.87 -6.58 -26.07
C ALA A 381 -10.65 -7.10 -25.28
N GLY A 382 -10.24 -6.42 -24.21
CA GLY A 382 -9.10 -6.79 -23.38
C GLY A 382 -9.07 -6.10 -22.03
N PHE A 383 -8.06 -6.45 -21.25
CA PHE A 383 -7.89 -5.99 -19.87
C PHE A 383 -7.82 -4.45 -19.75
N LEU A 384 -6.98 -3.79 -20.57
CA LEU A 384 -6.79 -2.34 -20.43
C LEU A 384 -8.08 -1.56 -20.71
N GLN A 385 -8.87 -1.97 -21.71
CA GLN A 385 -10.14 -1.32 -21.99
C GLN A 385 -11.14 -1.48 -20.84
N ALA A 386 -11.23 -2.68 -20.27
CA ALA A 386 -12.03 -2.94 -19.08
C ALA A 386 -11.56 -2.14 -17.87
N TYR A 387 -10.25 -2.10 -17.64
CA TYR A 387 -9.62 -1.34 -16.57
C TYR A 387 -9.91 0.17 -16.66
N ASP A 388 -9.76 0.74 -17.86
CA ASP A 388 -10.04 2.16 -18.10
C ASP A 388 -11.54 2.50 -17.99
N SER A 389 -12.44 1.55 -18.35
CA SER A 389 -13.89 1.77 -18.27
C SER A 389 -14.43 1.89 -16.85
N ILE A 390 -13.73 1.33 -15.85
CA ILE A 390 -14.10 1.45 -14.44
C ILE A 390 -13.98 2.91 -13.97
N GLY A 391 -13.08 3.68 -14.56
CA GLY A 391 -12.95 5.11 -14.30
C GLY A 391 -12.25 5.46 -12.98
N TYR A 392 -11.50 4.56 -12.37
CA TYR A 392 -10.80 4.80 -11.10
C TYR A 392 -9.87 6.03 -11.15
N TRP A 393 -9.26 6.32 -12.29
CA TRP A 393 -8.44 7.50 -12.50
C TRP A 393 -9.21 8.84 -12.45
N GLN A 394 -10.55 8.79 -12.41
CA GLN A 394 -11.43 9.97 -12.25
C GLN A 394 -12.18 9.99 -10.92
N THR A 395 -12.28 8.85 -10.24
CA THR A 395 -13.17 8.67 -9.09
C THR A 395 -12.46 8.18 -7.84
N PHE A 396 -11.24 7.66 -7.96
CA PHE A 396 -10.48 7.21 -6.80
C PHE A 396 -10.04 8.41 -5.97
N THR A 397 -10.40 8.39 -4.70
CA THR A 397 -10.02 9.45 -3.74
C THR A 397 -9.14 8.88 -2.63
N ILE A 398 -8.26 9.73 -2.10
CA ILE A 398 -7.34 9.46 -1.01
C ILE A 398 -7.65 10.35 0.19
N ALA A 399 -7.09 10.04 1.36
CA ALA A 399 -7.28 10.82 2.59
C ALA A 399 -8.76 10.98 3.02
N THR A 400 -9.61 10.03 2.62
CA THR A 400 -11.07 10.06 2.90
C THR A 400 -11.52 8.97 3.86
N GLY A 401 -10.62 8.11 4.31
CA GLY A 401 -10.95 7.04 5.24
C GLY A 401 -9.74 6.33 5.82
N LEU A 402 -9.89 5.88 7.05
CA LEU A 402 -8.96 5.00 7.73
C LEU A 402 -9.35 3.55 7.48
N VAL A 403 -8.38 2.68 7.31
CA VAL A 403 -8.57 1.31 6.87
C VAL A 403 -8.07 0.31 7.91
N GLY A 404 -8.85 -0.74 8.14
CA GLY A 404 -8.37 -1.99 8.71
C GLY A 404 -8.76 -3.15 7.80
N SER A 405 -7.88 -4.11 7.58
CA SER A 405 -8.17 -5.23 6.69
C SER A 405 -7.96 -6.60 7.33
N ARG A 406 -8.65 -7.60 6.79
CA ARG A 406 -8.49 -9.01 7.16
C ARG A 406 -8.70 -9.93 5.97
N LEU A 407 -7.82 -10.89 5.81
CA LEU A 407 -7.98 -11.99 4.86
C LEU A 407 -8.96 -13.01 5.45
N LEU A 408 -10.06 -13.25 4.76
CA LEU A 408 -11.12 -14.17 5.18
C LEU A 408 -10.92 -15.51 4.48
N PRO A 409 -10.54 -16.58 5.21
CA PRO A 409 -10.23 -17.87 4.60
C PRO A 409 -11.50 -18.55 4.06
N ARG A 410 -11.37 -19.31 2.97
CA ARG A 410 -12.43 -20.08 2.32
C ARG A 410 -13.20 -20.98 3.28
N SER A 411 -12.53 -21.52 4.30
CA SER A 411 -13.13 -22.40 5.30
C SER A 411 -14.28 -21.78 6.10
N LEU A 412 -14.42 -20.45 6.10
CA LEU A 412 -15.58 -19.78 6.70
C LEU A 412 -16.88 -20.07 5.95
N TRP A 413 -16.82 -20.30 4.64
CA TRP A 413 -17.98 -20.65 3.79
C TRP A 413 -18.31 -22.14 3.81
N GLU A 414 -17.39 -22.99 4.27
CA GLU A 414 -17.55 -24.44 4.36
C GLU A 414 -18.22 -24.86 5.67
N ASP A 415 -18.34 -23.94 6.64
CA ASP A 415 -18.95 -24.17 7.95
C ASP A 415 -20.08 -23.14 8.18
N GLN A 416 -21.31 -23.62 8.22
CA GLN A 416 -22.50 -22.77 8.35
C GLN A 416 -22.50 -21.91 9.62
N THR A 417 -21.92 -22.42 10.73
CA THR A 417 -21.83 -21.68 12.00
C THR A 417 -20.82 -20.55 11.88
N LYS A 418 -19.66 -20.82 11.30
CA LYS A 418 -18.62 -19.81 11.06
C LYS A 418 -19.11 -18.75 10.06
N PHE A 419 -19.78 -19.17 8.98
CA PHE A 419 -20.37 -18.26 8.02
C PHE A 419 -21.42 -17.33 8.66
N SER A 420 -22.33 -17.88 9.45
CA SER A 420 -23.32 -17.08 10.20
C SER A 420 -22.64 -16.12 11.20
N THR A 421 -21.53 -16.52 11.81
CA THR A 421 -20.76 -15.63 12.69
C THR A 421 -20.08 -14.53 11.91
N LEU A 422 -19.49 -14.84 10.75
CA LEU A 422 -18.88 -13.86 9.85
C LEU A 422 -19.90 -12.78 9.43
N THR A 423 -21.05 -13.19 8.91
CA THR A 423 -22.07 -12.24 8.43
C THR A 423 -22.57 -11.32 9.54
N LYS A 424 -22.79 -11.87 10.75
CA LYS A 424 -23.16 -11.08 11.93
C LYS A 424 -22.05 -10.11 12.37
N THR A 425 -20.78 -10.55 12.31
CA THR A 425 -19.64 -9.69 12.65
C THR A 425 -19.54 -8.51 11.70
N ILE A 426 -19.65 -8.77 10.38
CA ILE A 426 -19.62 -7.71 9.36
C ILE A 426 -20.80 -6.76 9.53
N ARG A 427 -22.02 -7.29 9.77
CA ARG A 427 -23.20 -6.48 10.09
C ARG A 427 -22.92 -5.56 11.29
N GLY A 428 -22.37 -6.09 12.37
CA GLY A 428 -22.03 -5.31 13.57
C GLY A 428 -21.01 -4.20 13.31
N ILE A 429 -20.02 -4.42 12.44
CA ILE A 429 -19.06 -3.39 12.02
C ILE A 429 -19.76 -2.26 11.28
N VAL A 430 -20.63 -2.59 10.33
CA VAL A 430 -21.34 -1.59 9.53
C VAL A 430 -22.39 -0.83 10.35
N GLU A 431 -23.16 -1.52 11.20
CA GLU A 431 -24.10 -0.88 12.15
C GLU A 431 -23.37 0.00 13.18
N GLY A 432 -22.10 -0.32 13.49
CA GLY A 432 -21.20 0.49 14.32
C GLY A 432 -20.62 1.72 13.63
N GLY A 433 -21.01 2.00 12.38
CA GLY A 433 -20.62 3.17 11.58
C GLY A 433 -19.44 2.92 10.62
N GLY A 434 -18.95 1.68 10.50
CA GLY A 434 -17.96 1.32 9.49
C GLY A 434 -18.59 1.19 8.10
N LEU A 435 -17.84 1.57 7.05
CA LEU A 435 -18.11 1.16 5.68
C LEU A 435 -17.42 -0.20 5.44
N ALA A 436 -18.13 -1.18 4.93
CA ALA A 436 -17.53 -2.41 4.43
C ALA A 436 -17.02 -2.20 3.00
N PHE A 437 -15.75 -2.48 2.78
CA PHE A 437 -15.11 -2.48 1.47
C PHE A 437 -14.46 -3.85 1.26
N ASP A 438 -14.82 -4.55 0.22
CA ASP A 438 -14.65 -6.00 0.14
C ASP A 438 -14.13 -6.41 -1.23
N PHE A 439 -13.03 -7.16 -1.26
CA PHE A 439 -12.38 -7.63 -2.48
C PHE A 439 -12.45 -9.16 -2.52
N ALA A 440 -13.20 -9.71 -3.45
CA ALA A 440 -13.23 -11.14 -3.68
C ALA A 440 -12.18 -11.53 -4.71
N TYR A 441 -11.03 -12.00 -4.23
CA TYR A 441 -9.90 -12.49 -5.01
C TYR A 441 -9.38 -13.80 -4.41
N ARG A 442 -9.23 -14.80 -5.23
CA ARG A 442 -8.72 -16.10 -4.79
C ARG A 442 -7.34 -16.40 -5.39
N ALA A 443 -6.29 -15.82 -4.78
CA ALA A 443 -4.89 -15.96 -5.23
C ALA A 443 -4.25 -17.26 -4.74
N THR A 444 -4.81 -18.42 -5.11
CA THR A 444 -4.29 -19.73 -4.70
C THR A 444 -2.89 -19.98 -5.26
N LEU A 445 -2.12 -20.88 -4.63
CA LEU A 445 -0.83 -21.32 -5.18
C LEU A 445 -0.95 -21.86 -6.61
N ALA A 446 -2.01 -22.61 -6.91
CA ALA A 446 -2.25 -23.15 -8.25
C ALA A 446 -2.50 -22.04 -9.29
N ALA A 447 -3.30 -21.01 -8.95
CA ALA A 447 -3.51 -19.85 -9.82
C ALA A 447 -2.20 -19.09 -10.06
N ALA A 448 -1.36 -18.97 -9.04
CA ALA A 448 -0.06 -18.30 -9.09
C ALA A 448 1.04 -19.10 -9.82
N GLY A 449 0.81 -20.37 -10.12
CA GLY A 449 1.83 -21.26 -10.73
C GLY A 449 2.84 -21.81 -9.71
N ASN A 450 2.46 -21.91 -8.45
CA ASN A 450 3.23 -22.45 -7.32
C ASN A 450 4.59 -21.75 -7.09
N PRO A 451 4.65 -20.41 -6.99
CA PRO A 451 5.89 -19.70 -6.74
C PRO A 451 6.39 -19.95 -5.31
N ASP A 452 7.72 -20.02 -5.13
CA ASP A 452 8.36 -19.90 -3.82
C ASP A 452 8.72 -18.42 -3.59
N ASN A 453 7.94 -17.75 -2.75
CA ASN A 453 8.10 -16.34 -2.43
C ASN A 453 7.62 -16.01 -1.01
N ALA A 454 7.82 -14.76 -0.60
CA ALA A 454 7.53 -14.29 0.76
C ALA A 454 6.09 -13.79 0.96
N VAL A 455 5.20 -13.97 -0.02
CA VAL A 455 3.79 -13.61 0.13
C VAL A 455 3.23 -14.31 1.37
N LEU A 456 2.52 -13.54 2.22
CA LEU A 456 1.85 -14.06 3.40
C LEU A 456 1.01 -15.31 3.04
N PRO A 457 1.25 -16.47 3.64
CA PRO A 457 0.56 -17.71 3.28
C PRO A 457 -0.96 -17.64 3.36
N ALA A 458 -1.51 -16.80 4.25
CA ALA A 458 -2.95 -16.60 4.39
C ALA A 458 -3.64 -16.14 3.10
N TRP A 459 -2.94 -15.50 2.16
CA TRP A 459 -3.48 -15.16 0.84
C TRP A 459 -3.89 -16.38 0.02
N ARG A 460 -3.22 -17.53 0.25
CA ARG A 460 -3.44 -18.75 -0.56
C ARG A 460 -4.77 -19.44 -0.24
N ASP A 461 -5.26 -19.22 0.98
CA ASP A 461 -6.54 -19.75 1.46
C ASP A 461 -7.65 -18.68 1.52
N ALA A 462 -7.29 -17.41 1.31
CA ALA A 462 -8.25 -16.31 1.36
C ALA A 462 -9.28 -16.41 0.22
N GLU A 463 -10.55 -16.28 0.60
CA GLU A 463 -11.68 -16.09 -0.31
C GLU A 463 -11.87 -14.61 -0.61
N ARG A 464 -11.69 -13.77 0.41
CA ARG A 464 -11.85 -12.33 0.32
C ARG A 464 -10.81 -11.60 1.17
N MET A 465 -10.44 -10.41 0.75
CA MET A 465 -9.86 -9.38 1.60
C MET A 465 -10.99 -8.41 1.99
N PHE A 466 -11.38 -8.44 3.25
CA PHE A 466 -12.37 -7.53 3.83
C PHE A 466 -11.65 -6.32 4.43
N GLN A 467 -12.20 -5.14 4.17
CA GLN A 467 -11.77 -3.90 4.81
C GLN A 467 -12.94 -3.24 5.54
N ALA A 468 -12.71 -2.81 6.77
CA ALA A 468 -13.56 -1.85 7.44
C ALA A 468 -12.93 -0.47 7.29
N VAL A 469 -13.72 0.48 6.82
CA VAL A 469 -13.28 1.86 6.59
C VAL A 469 -14.09 2.79 7.48
N LEU A 470 -13.41 3.66 8.21
CA LEU A 470 -14.05 4.81 8.87
C LEU A 470 -13.78 6.06 8.03
N PRO A 471 -14.83 6.80 7.65
CA PRO A 471 -14.65 8.05 6.92
C PRO A 471 -13.78 9.03 7.70
N GLN A 472 -12.93 9.75 6.99
CA GLN A 472 -12.16 10.90 7.49
C GLN A 472 -12.69 12.17 6.87
N PHE A 473 -12.62 13.27 7.63
CA PHE A 473 -13.08 14.58 7.19
C PHE A 473 -11.95 15.61 7.24
N ASP A 474 -12.02 16.57 6.36
CA ASP A 474 -11.08 17.69 6.35
C ASP A 474 -11.10 18.45 7.67
N GLY A 475 -9.92 18.85 8.16
CA GLY A 475 -9.78 19.58 9.42
C GLY A 475 -9.88 18.73 10.69
N GLU A 476 -10.04 17.41 10.61
CA GLU A 476 -10.00 16.55 11.80
C GLU A 476 -8.63 16.62 12.49
N SER A 477 -8.65 16.61 13.83
CA SER A 477 -7.41 16.59 14.62
C SER A 477 -6.71 15.23 14.53
N ILE A 478 -5.38 15.21 14.65
CA ILE A 478 -4.60 13.96 14.76
C ILE A 478 -5.10 13.07 15.89
N ALA A 479 -5.51 13.65 17.02
CA ALA A 479 -6.04 12.89 18.15
C ALA A 479 -7.33 12.14 17.77
N GLN A 480 -8.22 12.76 16.97
CA GLN A 480 -9.43 12.11 16.46
C GLN A 480 -9.06 10.97 15.50
N VAL A 481 -8.18 11.24 14.53
CA VAL A 481 -7.70 10.23 13.55
C VAL A 481 -7.10 9.01 14.25
N LEU A 482 -6.26 9.21 15.27
CA LEU A 482 -5.67 8.10 16.05
C LEU A 482 -6.73 7.37 16.90
N SER A 483 -7.73 8.08 17.44
CA SER A 483 -8.85 7.46 18.15
C SER A 483 -9.68 6.56 17.22
N ASP A 484 -9.96 7.02 16.01
CA ASP A 484 -10.73 6.27 15.01
C ASP A 484 -9.93 5.07 14.47
N GLN A 485 -8.63 5.23 14.27
CA GLN A 485 -7.76 4.11 13.94
C GLN A 485 -7.73 3.06 15.06
N ASN A 486 -7.69 3.47 16.31
CA ASN A 486 -7.79 2.54 17.44
C ASN A 486 -9.15 1.83 17.48
N LYS A 487 -10.25 2.52 17.17
CA LYS A 487 -11.58 1.90 17.03
C LYS A 487 -11.60 0.83 15.94
N ILE A 488 -11.01 1.11 14.77
CA ILE A 488 -10.86 0.11 13.70
C ILE A 488 -10.11 -1.11 14.22
N THR A 489 -8.94 -0.92 14.84
CA THR A 489 -8.09 -2.01 15.29
C THR A 489 -8.77 -2.86 16.36
N THR A 490 -9.38 -2.22 17.37
CA THR A 490 -9.86 -2.93 18.57
C THR A 490 -11.32 -3.36 18.51
N GLN A 491 -12.17 -2.64 17.76
CA GLN A 491 -13.60 -2.93 17.72
C GLN A 491 -14.05 -3.58 16.41
N TYR A 492 -13.44 -3.22 15.27
CA TYR A 492 -13.83 -3.77 13.98
C TYR A 492 -12.98 -4.96 13.56
N MET A 493 -11.65 -4.87 13.71
CA MET A 493 -10.77 -5.95 13.27
C MET A 493 -10.66 -7.07 14.29
N GLN A 494 -10.66 -6.80 15.60
CA GLN A 494 -10.48 -7.83 16.62
C GLN A 494 -11.47 -9.00 16.52
N PRO A 495 -12.80 -8.78 16.33
CA PRO A 495 -13.74 -9.89 16.14
C PRO A 495 -13.44 -10.75 14.91
N LEU A 496 -12.92 -10.16 13.83
CA LEU A 496 -12.50 -10.91 12.64
C LEU A 496 -11.21 -11.68 12.88
N VAL A 497 -10.28 -11.12 13.66
CA VAL A 497 -9.05 -11.81 14.08
C VAL A 497 -9.39 -13.06 14.89
N ASP A 498 -10.31 -12.92 15.86
CA ASP A 498 -10.76 -14.03 16.72
C ASP A 498 -11.46 -15.14 15.91
N LEU A 499 -12.22 -14.76 14.89
CA LEU A 499 -12.92 -15.70 13.99
C LEU A 499 -11.96 -16.44 13.03
N THR A 500 -10.80 -15.86 12.72
CA THR A 500 -9.87 -16.35 11.70
C THR A 500 -8.45 -16.58 12.27
N PRO A 501 -8.29 -17.43 13.29
CA PRO A 501 -6.97 -17.72 13.84
C PRO A 501 -6.05 -18.28 12.75
N GLY A 502 -4.81 -17.82 12.71
CA GLY A 502 -3.82 -18.24 11.70
C GLY A 502 -3.93 -17.54 10.35
N SER A 503 -4.96 -16.72 10.10
CA SER A 503 -5.04 -15.85 8.95
C SER A 503 -4.23 -14.55 9.17
N GLY A 504 -4.37 -13.57 8.28
CA GLY A 504 -3.63 -12.32 8.33
C GLY A 504 -4.36 -11.16 7.67
N ALA A 505 -3.58 -10.12 7.37
CA ALA A 505 -4.03 -8.93 6.67
C ALA A 505 -3.06 -8.59 5.53
N TYR A 506 -3.51 -7.83 4.56
CA TYR A 506 -2.63 -7.30 3.52
C TYR A 506 -1.81 -6.14 4.07
N GLY A 507 -0.51 -6.36 4.29
CA GLY A 507 0.38 -5.40 4.97
C GLY A 507 0.59 -4.05 4.27
N ASN A 508 0.04 -3.83 3.06
CA ASN A 508 0.00 -2.52 2.42
C ASN A 508 -1.32 -1.77 2.66
N GLU A 509 -2.39 -2.46 3.06
CA GLU A 509 -3.74 -1.90 3.22
C GLU A 509 -4.39 -2.45 4.49
N ALA A 510 -3.76 -2.26 5.64
CA ALA A 510 -4.22 -2.78 6.92
C ALA A 510 -4.22 -1.68 8.00
N ALA A 511 -4.63 -2.01 9.21
CA ALA A 511 -4.52 -1.10 10.34
C ALA A 511 -3.05 -0.83 10.68
N PHE A 512 -2.57 0.39 10.52
CA PHE A 512 -1.19 0.77 10.84
C PHE A 512 -0.88 0.70 12.35
N SER A 513 -1.90 0.56 13.18
CA SER A 513 -1.80 0.42 14.64
C SER A 513 -2.00 -1.03 15.12
N ASP A 514 -1.95 -2.03 14.22
CA ASP A 514 -2.12 -3.44 14.63
C ASP A 514 -0.98 -3.86 15.57
N PRO A 515 -1.25 -4.22 16.83
CA PRO A 515 -0.23 -4.61 17.79
C PRO A 515 0.42 -5.96 17.43
N ASN A 516 -0.24 -6.78 16.62
CA ASN A 516 0.22 -8.10 16.20
C ASN A 516 0.70 -8.11 14.74
N TRP A 517 1.13 -6.95 14.21
CA TRP A 517 1.48 -6.76 12.81
C TRP A 517 2.48 -7.79 12.25
N LYS A 518 3.43 -8.27 13.05
CA LYS A 518 4.37 -9.31 12.61
C LYS A 518 3.65 -10.58 12.16
N GLN A 519 2.71 -11.05 12.98
CA GLN A 519 1.89 -12.21 12.66
C GLN A 519 0.87 -11.88 11.57
N ALA A 520 0.23 -10.70 11.63
CA ALA A 520 -0.83 -10.32 10.71
C ALA A 520 -0.32 -10.10 9.27
N PHE A 521 0.88 -9.50 9.09
CA PHE A 521 1.38 -9.12 7.76
C PHE A 521 2.39 -10.10 7.18
N TYR A 522 3.10 -10.86 8.03
CA TYR A 522 4.18 -11.75 7.60
C TYR A 522 3.96 -13.21 8.06
N GLY A 523 3.18 -13.43 9.13
CA GLY A 523 2.90 -14.77 9.64
C GLY A 523 4.17 -15.57 9.95
N PRO A 524 4.22 -16.86 9.56
CA PRO A 524 5.35 -17.73 9.84
C PRO A 524 6.64 -17.36 9.08
N THR A 525 6.58 -16.42 8.13
CA THR A 525 7.75 -16.03 7.33
C THR A 525 8.58 -14.93 7.97
N TYR A 526 8.10 -14.29 9.05
CA TYR A 526 8.74 -13.11 9.65
C TYR A 526 10.21 -13.34 10.03
N ASP A 527 10.53 -14.43 10.72
CA ASP A 527 11.90 -14.69 11.18
C ASP A 527 12.88 -14.92 10.03
N LYS A 528 12.43 -15.61 8.95
CA LYS A 528 13.21 -15.77 7.73
C LYS A 528 13.44 -14.42 7.05
N LEU A 529 12.40 -13.58 6.96
CA LEU A 529 12.51 -12.21 6.41
C LEU A 529 13.48 -11.36 7.23
N LEU A 530 13.42 -11.44 8.56
CA LEU A 530 14.32 -10.71 9.44
C LEU A 530 15.78 -11.12 9.25
N SER A 531 16.05 -12.43 9.13
CA SER A 531 17.39 -12.95 8.83
C SER A 531 17.93 -12.45 7.48
N ILE A 532 17.07 -12.38 6.46
CA ILE A 532 17.44 -11.85 5.14
C ILE A 532 17.72 -10.35 5.23
N LYS A 533 16.90 -9.60 5.98
CA LYS A 533 17.14 -8.18 6.22
C LYS A 533 18.48 -7.95 6.90
N ASP A 534 18.83 -8.71 7.95
CA ASP A 534 20.10 -8.59 8.66
C ASP A 534 21.31 -8.84 7.74
N LYS A 535 21.15 -9.71 6.75
CA LYS A 535 22.19 -9.96 5.73
C LYS A 535 22.32 -8.80 4.74
N TRP A 536 21.21 -8.26 4.23
CA TRP A 536 21.22 -7.29 3.14
C TRP A 536 21.16 -5.83 3.59
N ASP A 537 20.79 -5.57 4.85
CA ASP A 537 20.76 -4.26 5.48
C ASP A 537 21.31 -4.33 6.93
N PRO A 538 22.57 -4.75 7.13
CA PRO A 538 23.15 -4.89 8.47
C PRO A 538 23.22 -3.59 9.26
N ASP A 539 23.31 -2.44 8.57
CA ASP A 539 23.33 -1.10 9.17
C ASP A 539 21.93 -0.56 9.48
N GLN A 540 20.87 -1.28 9.09
CA GLN A 540 19.46 -0.94 9.31
C GLN A 540 19.12 0.48 8.82
N ILE A 541 19.54 0.81 7.60
CA ILE A 541 19.25 2.11 6.98
C ILE A 541 17.82 2.16 6.42
N PHE A 542 17.27 1.01 6.00
CA PHE A 542 15.88 0.90 5.53
C PHE A 542 14.96 0.67 6.71
N TYR A 543 14.20 1.68 7.06
CA TYR A 543 13.27 1.66 8.18
C TYR A 543 11.83 1.90 7.72
N GLY A 544 10.91 1.17 8.32
CA GLY A 544 9.47 1.41 8.27
C GLY A 544 8.86 0.93 9.59
N THR A 545 7.93 1.67 10.14
CA THR A 545 7.36 1.47 11.49
C THR A 545 6.85 0.04 11.73
N ILE A 546 6.14 -0.54 10.77
CA ILE A 546 5.57 -1.90 10.84
C ILE A 546 6.11 -2.78 9.70
N SER A 547 7.36 -2.52 9.31
CA SER A 547 8.14 -3.34 8.39
C SER A 547 9.03 -4.32 9.14
N VAL A 548 9.56 -5.33 8.45
CA VAL A 548 10.46 -6.31 9.06
C VAL A 548 11.65 -5.62 9.70
N GLY A 549 11.84 -5.85 11.01
CA GLY A 549 12.89 -5.20 11.83
C GLY A 549 12.56 -3.77 12.28
N GLY A 550 11.36 -3.24 11.98
CA GLY A 550 10.95 -1.90 12.39
C GLY A 550 10.88 -1.71 13.89
N ASP A 551 10.57 -2.75 14.63
CA ASP A 551 10.53 -2.78 16.10
C ASP A 551 11.91 -2.60 16.79
N ARG A 552 12.99 -2.58 16.03
CA ARG A 552 14.33 -2.24 16.52
C ARG A 552 14.54 -0.72 16.64
N TRP A 553 13.54 0.05 16.20
CA TRP A 553 13.56 1.49 16.20
C TRP A 553 12.26 2.04 16.78
N ARG A 554 12.34 3.24 17.34
CA ARG A 554 11.17 4.00 17.77
C ARG A 554 11.30 5.46 17.35
N GLU A 555 10.19 6.10 17.09
CA GLU A 555 10.14 7.56 16.93
C GLU A 555 9.83 8.22 18.28
N THR A 556 10.54 9.30 18.61
CA THR A 556 10.22 10.16 19.76
C THR A 556 9.03 11.07 19.42
N GLU A 557 8.50 11.79 20.42
CA GLU A 557 7.45 12.79 20.19
C GLU A 557 7.86 13.88 19.19
N GLU A 558 9.17 14.20 19.11
CA GLU A 558 9.72 15.13 18.13
C GLU A 558 9.92 14.51 16.74
N GLY A 559 9.60 13.24 16.55
CA GLY A 559 9.79 12.49 15.32
C GLY A 559 11.22 11.97 15.10
N ARG A 560 12.12 12.06 16.09
CA ARG A 560 13.48 11.53 16.02
C ARG A 560 13.46 10.01 16.01
N LEU A 561 14.15 9.39 15.06
CA LEU A 561 14.28 7.95 14.96
C LEU A 561 15.46 7.45 15.79
N CYS A 562 15.18 6.64 16.82
CA CYS A 562 16.17 6.10 17.75
C CYS A 562 16.14 4.57 17.79
N LYS A 563 17.31 3.93 17.94
CA LYS A 563 17.38 2.48 18.20
C LYS A 563 16.79 2.17 19.59
N VAL A 564 16.07 1.03 19.68
CA VAL A 564 15.51 0.51 20.93
C VAL A 564 16.54 -0.37 21.64
#